data_776e3fd98d25331215df817028fbe54e
#
_entry.id   776e3fd98d25331215df817028fbe54e
#
_cell.length_a   1.000
_cell.length_b   1.000
_cell.length_c   1.000
_cell.angle_alpha   90.00
_cell.angle_beta   90.00
_cell.angle_gamma   90.00
#
_symmetry.space_group_name_H-M   'P 1'
#
loop_
_entity.id
_entity.type
_entity.pdbx_description
1 polymer ?
#
loop_
_entity_poly.entity_id
_entity_poly.type
_entity_poly.pdbx_seq_one_letter_code
_entity_poly.pdbx_strand_id
1 'polypeptide(L)'
;MNETLIIGRKATRKNILVSFIAFIFYGLIGGIGTGGLLTFLTPLNRSICIFIGIIAFFVTMLIVVPLATITDYLEINPIFINYYVYKGYFQMFLETINLIIGKKTYPQKQINLNDIKNIELSYEPISMLWAQKGYKIKLLFHLNNQSIIPIYPSG
;
A
#
# COMPACT_ATOMS: atom_id res chain seq x y z
N MET A 1 26.43 11.20 12.74
CA MET A 1 25.78 10.65 11.54
C MET A 1 24.31 10.41 11.88
N ASN A 2 23.39 11.12 11.23
CA ASN A 2 21.96 10.92 11.43
C ASN A 2 21.47 9.88 10.41
N GLU A 3 21.83 8.62 10.61
CA GLU A 3 21.35 7.57 9.75
C GLU A 3 19.92 7.20 10.17
N THR A 4 19.01 7.34 9.22
CA THR A 4 17.62 6.89 9.38
C THR A 4 17.51 5.48 8.84
N LEU A 5 17.12 4.53 9.67
CA LEU A 5 16.84 3.15 9.27
C LEU A 5 15.39 3.03 8.82
N ILE A 6 15.17 2.47 7.64
CA ILE A 6 13.83 2.21 7.10
C ILE A 6 13.59 0.70 7.12
N ILE A 7 12.53 0.27 7.79
CA ILE A 7 12.06 -1.12 7.80
C ILE A 7 10.74 -1.19 7.04
N GLY A 8 10.70 -2.00 5.99
CA GLY A 8 9.61 -2.04 5.03
C GLY A 8 9.92 -1.22 3.77
N ARG A 9 8.92 -1.02 2.93
CA ARG A 9 9.07 -0.35 1.64
C ARG A 9 8.44 1.03 1.66
N LYS A 10 9.28 2.06 1.70
CA LYS A 10 8.82 3.46 1.56
C LYS A 10 8.42 3.73 0.10
N ALA A 11 7.16 4.09 -0.10
CA ALA A 11 6.69 4.52 -1.41
C ALA A 11 7.30 5.87 -1.79
N THR A 12 7.73 6.00 -3.03
CA THR A 12 8.24 7.24 -3.61
C THR A 12 7.49 7.57 -4.89
N ARG A 13 7.47 8.85 -5.28
CA ARG A 13 6.87 9.27 -6.55
C ARG A 13 7.40 8.45 -7.73
N LYS A 14 8.70 8.20 -7.77
CA LYS A 14 9.33 7.39 -8.83
C LYS A 14 8.78 5.97 -8.86
N ASN A 15 8.65 5.33 -7.69
CA ASN A 15 8.13 3.96 -7.61
C ASN A 15 6.67 3.89 -8.08
N ILE A 16 5.85 4.88 -7.73
CA ILE A 16 4.45 4.96 -8.17
C ILE A 16 4.37 5.10 -9.70
N LEU A 17 5.13 6.01 -10.29
CA LEU A 17 5.14 6.20 -11.74
C LEU A 17 5.62 4.96 -12.48
N VAL A 18 6.67 4.29 -11.98
CA VAL A 18 7.15 3.02 -12.54
C VAL A 18 6.06 1.93 -12.42
N SER A 19 5.32 1.90 -11.32
CA SER A 19 4.23 0.95 -11.13
C SER A 19 3.07 1.19 -12.10
N PHE A 20 2.75 2.43 -12.45
CA PHE A 20 1.77 2.68 -13.52
C PHE A 20 2.19 2.04 -14.86
N ILE A 21 3.48 2.10 -15.18
CA ILE A 21 4.00 1.45 -16.40
C ILE A 21 3.96 -0.07 -16.27
N ALA A 22 4.43 -0.61 -15.13
CA ALA A 22 4.47 -2.05 -14.89
C ALA A 22 3.09 -2.71 -14.88
N PHE A 23 2.08 -2.00 -14.38
CA PHE A 23 0.71 -2.51 -14.29
C PHE A 23 -0.19 -2.14 -15.47
N ILE A 24 0.34 -1.53 -16.54
CA ILE A 24 -0.42 -1.18 -17.75
C ILE A 24 -1.13 -2.41 -18.35
N PHE A 25 -0.50 -3.57 -18.24
CA PHE A 25 -1.05 -4.85 -18.69
C PHE A 25 -2.37 -5.20 -17.98
N TYR A 26 -2.45 -4.97 -16.68
CA TYR A 26 -3.69 -5.19 -15.91
C TYR A 26 -4.79 -4.22 -16.31
N GLY A 27 -4.43 -2.96 -16.59
CA GLY A 27 -5.36 -1.98 -17.14
C GLY A 27 -5.89 -2.42 -18.50
N LEU A 28 -5.03 -2.94 -19.37
CA LEU A 28 -5.44 -3.48 -20.69
C LEU A 28 -6.40 -4.66 -20.53
N ILE A 29 -6.14 -5.60 -19.63
CA ILE A 29 -7.06 -6.70 -19.37
C ILE A 29 -8.42 -6.16 -18.90
N GLY A 30 -8.45 -5.22 -17.95
CA GLY A 30 -9.67 -4.58 -17.47
C GLY A 30 -10.42 -3.84 -18.59
N GLY A 31 -9.71 -3.06 -19.37
CA GLY A 31 -10.30 -2.26 -20.46
C GLY A 31 -10.81 -3.11 -21.63
N ILE A 32 -9.96 -3.96 -22.18
CA ILE A 32 -10.31 -4.83 -23.32
C ILE A 32 -11.35 -5.87 -22.90
N GLY A 33 -11.20 -6.46 -21.70
CA GLY A 33 -12.16 -7.42 -21.16
C GLY A 33 -13.54 -6.79 -21.04
N THR A 34 -13.66 -5.64 -20.39
CA THR A 34 -14.95 -4.96 -20.20
C THR A 34 -15.53 -4.48 -21.54
N GLY A 35 -14.77 -3.74 -22.34
CA GLY A 35 -15.24 -3.21 -23.62
C GLY A 35 -15.58 -4.31 -24.63
N GLY A 36 -14.76 -5.38 -24.69
CA GLY A 36 -14.99 -6.54 -25.52
C GLY A 36 -16.25 -7.29 -25.13
N LEU A 37 -16.40 -7.64 -23.84
CA LEU A 37 -17.59 -8.33 -23.33
C LEU A 37 -18.86 -7.54 -23.63
N LEU A 38 -18.86 -6.22 -23.40
CA LEU A 38 -20.03 -5.38 -23.71
C LEU A 38 -20.37 -5.40 -25.20
N THR A 39 -19.38 -5.44 -26.09
CA THR A 39 -19.60 -5.51 -27.54
C THR A 39 -20.30 -6.82 -27.94
N PHE A 40 -20.01 -7.93 -27.25
CA PHE A 40 -20.60 -9.24 -27.55
C PHE A 40 -21.94 -9.49 -26.83
N LEU A 41 -22.11 -8.97 -25.62
CA LEU A 41 -23.24 -9.29 -24.75
C LEU A 41 -24.38 -8.27 -24.82
N THR A 42 -24.14 -7.08 -25.41
CA THR A 42 -25.13 -6.00 -25.42
C THR A 42 -25.34 -5.43 -26.82
N PRO A 43 -26.54 -4.92 -27.14
CA PRO A 43 -26.81 -4.23 -28.40
C PRO A 43 -26.27 -2.79 -28.44
N LEU A 44 -25.37 -2.43 -27.53
CA LEU A 44 -24.80 -1.10 -27.45
C LEU A 44 -23.93 -0.76 -28.68
N ASN A 45 -23.92 0.52 -29.06
CA ASN A 45 -23.03 1.00 -30.10
C ASN A 45 -21.58 0.71 -29.74
N ARG A 46 -20.83 0.20 -30.72
CA ARG A 46 -19.40 -0.16 -30.56
C ARG A 46 -18.55 0.98 -29.99
N SER A 47 -18.82 2.24 -30.36
CA SER A 47 -18.12 3.41 -29.83
C SER A 47 -18.35 3.57 -28.31
N ILE A 48 -19.57 3.28 -27.84
CA ILE A 48 -19.89 3.34 -26.41
C ILE A 48 -19.13 2.22 -25.65
N CYS A 49 -19.08 1.01 -26.21
CA CYS A 49 -18.34 -0.10 -25.60
C CYS A 49 -16.85 0.20 -25.48
N ILE A 50 -16.23 0.80 -26.51
CA ILE A 50 -14.85 1.25 -26.47
C ILE A 50 -14.63 2.31 -25.38
N PHE A 51 -15.52 3.31 -25.30
CA PHE A 51 -15.42 4.36 -24.28
C PHE A 51 -15.50 3.79 -22.86
N ILE A 52 -16.43 2.87 -22.61
CA ILE A 52 -16.53 2.17 -21.31
C ILE A 52 -15.25 1.35 -21.05
N GLY A 53 -14.70 0.69 -22.05
CA GLY A 53 -13.42 -0.02 -21.96
C GLY A 53 -12.26 0.89 -21.53
N ILE A 54 -12.19 2.10 -22.09
CA ILE A 54 -11.17 3.11 -21.71
C ILE A 54 -11.36 3.52 -20.25
N ILE A 55 -12.59 3.76 -19.81
CA ILE A 55 -12.87 4.08 -18.39
C ILE A 55 -12.45 2.91 -17.50
N ALA A 56 -12.80 1.67 -17.85
CA ALA A 56 -12.43 0.48 -17.09
C ALA A 56 -10.92 0.29 -17.00
N PHE A 57 -10.17 0.61 -18.06
CA PHE A 57 -8.70 0.63 -18.04
C PHE A 57 -8.17 1.55 -16.92
N PHE A 58 -8.61 2.81 -16.89
CA PHE A 58 -8.14 3.76 -15.89
C PHE A 58 -8.58 3.38 -14.48
N VAL A 59 -9.82 2.92 -14.30
CA VAL A 59 -10.33 2.46 -13.01
C VAL A 59 -9.50 1.29 -12.47
N THR A 60 -9.19 0.31 -13.33
CA THR A 60 -8.33 -0.83 -12.95
C THR A 60 -6.95 -0.36 -12.51
N MET A 61 -6.33 0.56 -13.25
CA MET A 61 -5.03 1.12 -12.88
C MET A 61 -5.06 1.86 -11.55
N LEU A 62 -6.11 2.68 -11.33
CA LEU A 62 -6.30 3.41 -10.07
C LEU A 62 -6.50 2.48 -8.88
N ILE A 63 -7.02 1.27 -9.07
CA ILE A 63 -7.17 0.27 -8.02
C ILE A 63 -5.86 -0.48 -7.77
N VAL A 64 -5.20 -0.96 -8.82
CA VAL A 64 -4.04 -1.86 -8.70
C VAL A 64 -2.79 -1.12 -8.20
N VAL A 65 -2.52 0.08 -8.69
CA VAL A 65 -1.29 0.81 -8.35
C VAL A 65 -1.18 1.16 -6.86
N PRO A 66 -2.19 1.73 -6.18
CA PRO A 66 -2.11 1.98 -4.75
C PRO A 66 -1.88 0.70 -3.93
N LEU A 67 -2.60 -0.38 -4.24
CA LEU A 67 -2.47 -1.66 -3.54
C LEU A 67 -1.09 -2.28 -3.68
N ALA A 68 -0.44 -2.08 -4.83
CA ALA A 68 0.88 -2.64 -5.10
C ALA A 68 2.05 -1.78 -4.58
N THR A 69 1.83 -0.50 -4.35
CA THR A 69 2.91 0.46 -4.04
C THR A 69 2.90 1.02 -2.65
N ILE A 70 1.71 1.18 -2.05
CA ILE A 70 1.55 1.74 -0.72
C ILE A 70 1.50 0.62 0.30
N THR A 71 2.51 0.54 1.12
CA THR A 71 2.66 -0.47 2.19
C THR A 71 3.04 0.21 3.49
N ASP A 72 2.71 -0.44 4.62
CA ASP A 72 3.14 0.03 5.93
C ASP A 72 4.66 -0.05 6.05
N TYR A 73 5.27 0.95 6.68
CA TYR A 73 6.70 0.95 6.94
C TYR A 73 7.05 1.74 8.21
N LEU A 74 8.26 1.51 8.71
CA LEU A 74 8.85 2.17 9.86
C LEU A 74 10.05 3.01 9.43
N GLU A 75 10.20 4.16 10.04
CA GLU A 75 11.34 5.04 9.88
C GLU A 75 11.92 5.34 11.26
N ILE A 76 13.09 4.75 11.54
CA ILE A 76 13.76 4.85 12.85
C ILE A 76 14.81 5.94 12.75
N ASN A 77 14.62 7.00 13.51
CA ASN A 77 15.56 8.10 13.71
C ASN A 77 16.22 7.97 15.09
N PRO A 78 17.31 8.68 15.39
CA PRO A 78 17.98 8.61 16.70
C PRO A 78 17.11 9.03 17.90
N ILE A 79 16.00 9.75 17.67
CA ILE A 79 15.16 10.30 18.74
C ILE A 79 13.81 9.61 18.77
N PHE A 80 13.26 9.24 17.62
CA PHE A 80 11.91 8.68 17.52
C PHE A 80 11.75 7.68 16.38
N ILE A 81 10.72 6.86 16.51
CA ILE A 81 10.24 5.94 15.48
C ILE A 81 8.97 6.52 14.88
N ASN A 82 8.98 6.75 13.59
CA ASN A 82 7.80 7.11 12.81
C ASN A 82 7.20 5.85 12.21
N TYR A 83 5.92 5.64 12.44
CA TYR A 83 5.17 4.53 11.87
C TYR A 83 4.15 5.04 10.87
N TYR A 84 4.25 4.53 9.65
CA TYR A 84 3.37 4.83 8.53
C TYR A 84 2.45 3.63 8.32
N VAL A 85 1.16 3.81 8.60
CA VAL A 85 0.13 2.76 8.49
C VAL A 85 -1.03 3.23 7.61
N TYR A 86 -1.48 2.35 6.74
CA TYR A 86 -2.57 2.64 5.81
C TYR A 86 -3.76 1.72 6.09
N LYS A 87 -4.80 2.26 6.75
CA LYS A 87 -5.98 1.51 7.21
C LYS A 87 -7.03 1.31 6.11
N GLY A 88 -6.61 0.86 4.95
CA GLY A 88 -7.54 0.55 3.87
C GLY A 88 -7.24 1.27 2.57
N TYR A 89 -7.94 0.84 1.53
CA TYR A 89 -7.70 1.26 0.15
C TYR A 89 -7.78 2.79 -0.04
N PHE A 90 -8.79 3.44 0.55
CA PHE A 90 -8.96 4.89 0.36
C PHE A 90 -7.77 5.72 0.85
N GLN A 91 -7.15 5.32 1.96
CA GLN A 91 -5.92 5.99 2.45
C GLN A 91 -4.74 5.73 1.51
N MET A 92 -4.57 4.51 1.02
CA MET A 92 -3.54 4.18 0.02
C MET A 92 -3.73 5.00 -1.26
N PHE A 93 -4.95 5.13 -1.73
CA PHE A 93 -5.31 5.93 -2.90
C PHE A 93 -4.97 7.42 -2.70
N LEU A 94 -5.40 8.01 -1.59
CA LEU A 94 -5.07 9.41 -1.26
C LEU A 94 -3.56 9.63 -1.14
N GLU A 95 -2.84 8.68 -0.53
CA GLU A 95 -1.39 8.76 -0.42
C GLU A 95 -0.71 8.67 -1.78
N THR A 96 -1.21 7.81 -2.67
CA THR A 96 -0.73 7.74 -4.06
C THR A 96 -0.86 9.10 -4.75
N ILE A 97 -2.02 9.74 -4.63
CA ILE A 97 -2.25 11.08 -5.21
C ILE A 97 -1.31 12.11 -4.57
N ASN A 98 -1.18 12.12 -3.24
CA ASN A 98 -0.30 13.04 -2.53
C ASN A 98 1.15 12.92 -3.00
N LEU A 99 1.65 11.70 -3.15
CA LEU A 99 3.02 11.45 -3.63
C LEU A 99 3.22 11.86 -5.09
N ILE A 100 2.21 11.65 -5.97
CA ILE A 100 2.26 12.11 -7.36
C ILE A 100 2.37 13.64 -7.43
N ILE A 101 1.59 14.36 -6.60
CA ILE A 101 1.58 15.82 -6.53
C ILE A 101 2.86 16.36 -5.84
N GLY A 102 3.63 15.50 -5.18
CA GLY A 102 4.86 15.87 -4.46
C GLY A 102 4.62 16.33 -3.03
N LYS A 103 3.48 16.02 -2.44
CA LYS A 103 3.23 16.27 -1.01
C LYS A 103 4.02 15.30 -0.15
N LYS A 104 4.40 15.76 1.05
CA LYS A 104 5.09 14.91 2.05
C LYS A 104 4.09 14.00 2.74
N THR A 105 4.49 12.74 2.92
CA THR A 105 3.78 11.78 3.78
C THR A 105 4.03 12.11 5.23
N TYR A 106 2.98 12.03 6.06
CA TYR A 106 3.07 12.25 7.50
C TYR A 106 2.88 10.93 8.25
N PRO A 107 3.70 10.66 9.30
CA PRO A 107 3.53 9.47 10.11
C PRO A 107 2.20 9.51 10.88
N GLN A 108 1.48 8.39 10.93
CA GLN A 108 0.26 8.27 11.72
C GLN A 108 0.55 8.05 13.20
N LYS A 109 1.73 7.52 13.50
CA LYS A 109 2.21 7.34 14.88
C LYS A 109 3.67 7.72 14.97
N GLN A 110 4.01 8.38 16.06
CA GLN A 110 5.38 8.71 16.43
C GLN A 110 5.63 8.24 17.87
N ILE A 111 6.69 7.50 18.07
CA ILE A 111 7.08 6.93 19.37
C ILE A 111 8.46 7.46 19.69
N ASN A 112 8.64 8.09 20.86
CA ASN A 112 9.95 8.52 21.31
C ASN A 112 10.74 7.27 21.75
N LEU A 113 12.00 7.15 21.34
CA LEU A 113 12.85 6.02 21.70
C LEU A 113 13.05 5.91 23.22
N ASN A 114 13.08 7.04 23.93
CA ASN A 114 13.21 7.07 25.38
C ASN A 114 11.98 6.52 26.12
N ASP A 115 10.81 6.47 25.44
CA ASP A 115 9.58 5.93 26.01
C ASP A 115 9.47 4.41 25.85
N ILE A 116 10.37 3.79 25.11
CA ILE A 116 10.35 2.36 24.83
C ILE A 116 11.10 1.62 25.93
N LYS A 117 10.39 0.76 26.65
CA LYS A 117 10.95 -0.12 27.67
C LYS A 117 11.54 -1.39 27.06
N ASN A 118 10.83 -2.00 26.12
CA ASN A 118 11.22 -3.24 25.47
C ASN A 118 10.57 -3.36 24.07
N ILE A 119 11.23 -4.10 23.18
CA ILE A 119 10.70 -4.46 21.87
C ILE A 119 10.65 -5.98 21.80
N GLU A 120 9.45 -6.51 21.55
CA GLU A 120 9.21 -7.94 21.41
C GLU A 120 8.86 -8.27 19.96
N LEU A 121 9.47 -9.33 19.46
CA LEU A 121 9.17 -9.89 18.15
C LEU A 121 8.17 -11.03 18.32
N SER A 122 6.99 -10.89 17.73
CA SER A 122 5.94 -11.90 17.75
C SER A 122 5.61 -12.35 16.33
N TYR A 123 5.18 -13.60 16.20
CA TYR A 123 4.76 -14.20 14.93
C TYR A 123 3.29 -14.54 15.01
N GLU A 124 2.48 -13.94 14.14
CA GLU A 124 1.06 -14.22 14.02
C GLU A 124 0.82 -15.18 12.84
N PRO A 125 0.27 -16.39 13.09
CA PRO A 125 -0.03 -17.32 11.99
C PRO A 125 -1.13 -16.74 11.11
N ILE A 126 -0.92 -16.76 9.80
CA ILE A 126 -1.91 -16.35 8.80
C ILE A 126 -2.21 -17.51 7.85
N SER A 127 -3.49 -17.64 7.47
CA SER A 127 -3.90 -18.52 6.40
C SER A 127 -3.73 -17.80 5.07
N MET A 128 -2.88 -18.34 4.22
CA MET A 128 -2.73 -17.85 2.85
C MET A 128 -3.70 -18.57 1.92
N LEU A 129 -3.94 -18.01 0.73
CA LEU A 129 -4.67 -18.68 -0.34
C LEU A 129 -4.08 -20.08 -0.60
N TRP A 130 -4.93 -21.08 -0.86
CA TRP A 130 -4.55 -22.48 -1.11
C TRP A 130 -4.07 -23.26 0.13
N ALA A 131 -4.63 -22.96 1.32
CA ALA A 131 -4.32 -23.65 2.59
C ALA A 131 -2.83 -23.63 3.00
N GLN A 132 -2.04 -22.72 2.45
CA GLN A 132 -0.68 -22.49 2.91
C GLN A 132 -0.71 -21.72 4.23
N LYS A 133 0.08 -22.19 5.20
CA LYS A 133 0.29 -21.49 6.47
C LYS A 133 1.49 -20.55 6.31
N GLY A 134 1.30 -19.29 6.63
CA GLY A 134 2.36 -18.30 6.71
C GLY A 134 2.40 -17.66 8.09
N TYR A 135 3.40 -16.82 8.32
CA TYR A 135 3.53 -16.05 9.55
C TYR A 135 3.67 -14.57 9.19
N LYS A 136 2.92 -13.73 9.89
CA LYS A 136 3.08 -12.28 9.83
C LYS A 136 3.95 -11.84 11.01
N ILE A 137 5.00 -11.10 10.72
CA ILE A 137 5.86 -10.53 11.74
C ILE A 137 5.13 -9.38 12.41
N LYS A 138 5.14 -9.37 13.74
CA LYS A 138 4.55 -8.33 14.57
C LYS A 138 5.59 -7.85 15.56
N LEU A 139 5.90 -6.57 15.54
CA LEU A 139 6.73 -5.91 16.53
C LEU A 139 5.84 -5.30 17.60
N LEU A 140 6.05 -5.67 18.86
CA LEU A 140 5.36 -5.14 20.01
C LEU A 140 6.28 -4.16 20.73
N PHE A 141 5.95 -2.87 20.71
CA PHE A 141 6.66 -1.86 21.47
C PHE A 141 6.01 -1.68 22.82
N HIS A 142 6.68 -2.14 23.87
CA HIS A 142 6.26 -1.94 25.25
C HIS A 142 6.77 -0.58 25.71
N LEU A 143 5.87 0.32 26.02
CA LEU A 143 6.22 1.65 26.49
C LEU A 143 6.33 1.72 28.03
N ASN A 144 7.02 2.72 28.54
CA ASN A 144 7.20 2.95 29.98
C ASN A 144 5.88 3.17 30.72
N ASN A 145 4.84 3.66 30.03
CA ASN A 145 3.48 3.85 30.56
C ASN A 145 2.63 2.56 30.54
N GLN A 146 3.25 1.38 30.35
CA GLN A 146 2.61 0.07 30.26
C GLN A 146 1.72 -0.14 29.00
N SER A 147 1.67 0.81 28.06
CA SER A 147 0.97 0.62 26.80
C SER A 147 1.80 -0.23 25.83
N ILE A 148 1.12 -1.02 25.01
CA ILE A 148 1.75 -1.86 23.97
C ILE A 148 1.27 -1.37 22.61
N ILE A 149 2.20 -1.03 21.73
CA ILE A 149 1.89 -0.61 20.37
C ILE A 149 2.30 -1.74 19.40
N PRO A 150 1.33 -2.44 18.81
CA PRO A 150 1.62 -3.43 17.77
C PRO A 150 1.93 -2.74 16.45
N ILE A 151 3.00 -3.15 15.80
CA ILE A 151 3.42 -2.67 14.48
C ILE A 151 3.62 -3.89 13.59
N TYR A 152 3.06 -3.83 12.39
CA TYR A 152 3.16 -4.88 11.38
C TYR A 152 4.02 -4.37 10.22
N PRO A 153 5.35 -4.57 10.26
CA PRO A 153 6.18 -4.22 9.11
C PRO A 153 5.79 -5.13 7.95
N SER A 154 5.35 -4.54 6.85
CA SER A 154 5.14 -5.26 5.61
C SER A 154 6.50 -5.50 4.94
N GLY A 155 6.89 -6.74 4.85
CA GLY A 155 8.04 -7.19 4.06
C GLY A 155 7.66 -7.44 2.62
#